data_1ea571f1390ea49ed23e8dd89568d492
#
_entry.id   1ea571f1390ea49ed23e8dd89568d492
#
_cell.length_a   1.000
_cell.length_b   1.000
_cell.length_c   1.000
_cell.angle_alpha   90.00
_cell.angle_beta   90.00
_cell.angle_gamma   90.00
#
_symmetry.space_group_name_H-M   'P 1'
#
loop_
_entity.id
_entity.type
_entity.pdbx_description
1 polymer ?
#
loop_
_entity_poly.entity_id
_entity_poly.type
_entity_poly.pdbx_seq_one_letter_code
_entity_poly.pdbx_strand_id
1 'polypeptide(L)'
;MKPRVGSFFLTVLVGGALLAGATFAQINPTVMPAVGPLTKQTMSRLLLTDVAREGNRIVAVGDRGYIVYSDNDGQSWQRAKTPSGLALLNSVCFSDANTVWAVGHDSVILKSTDQGKEWTQVYSSAKDQRPLMDVLFVDATHGFAVGAYGAFLETVDAGKTWTLRKAIPVVAKPKPSTSARGGRGAGIEVEDDTDKSADEDKHLNAVIKLGEGKLFIAGEAGTMLLSNDNGKSWERVVSPYKGSYFGAIVANDGSVLVLGLRGNVFRSADPSLRAWTPVASNTKASMMSATKLADGAIILSGLSGTLLMSSDNGQTFAPIESGTIKPLAAAVQGKGATLVVVGETGARDVALAAGAAGSSAIKTSSTPSSTPAIVAKP
;
A
#
# COMPACT_ATOMS: atom_id res chain seq x y z
N MET A 1 13.25 -27.13 -32.77
CA MET A 1 12.12 -26.24 -32.46
C MET A 1 11.61 -26.57 -31.08
N LYS A 2 11.95 -25.77 -30.07
CA LYS A 2 11.43 -25.88 -28.69
C LYS A 2 10.50 -24.70 -28.46
N PRO A 3 9.32 -24.87 -27.85
CA PRO A 3 8.41 -23.77 -27.62
C PRO A 3 8.96 -22.84 -26.53
N ARG A 4 8.93 -21.55 -26.79
CA ARG A 4 9.19 -20.51 -25.81
C ARG A 4 8.06 -20.52 -24.77
N VAL A 5 8.43 -20.73 -23.53
CA VAL A 5 7.54 -20.53 -22.37
C VAL A 5 7.36 -19.01 -22.20
N GLY A 6 6.14 -18.54 -22.46
CA GLY A 6 5.77 -17.16 -22.26
C GLY A 6 5.75 -16.84 -20.77
N SER A 7 6.40 -15.74 -20.44
CA SER A 7 6.39 -15.14 -19.11
C SER A 7 4.95 -14.76 -18.73
N PHE A 8 4.42 -15.38 -17.68
CA PHE A 8 3.10 -15.03 -17.16
C PHE A 8 3.17 -13.71 -16.42
N PHE A 9 2.58 -12.69 -17.01
CA PHE A 9 2.26 -11.44 -16.35
C PHE A 9 1.29 -11.72 -15.20
N LEU A 10 1.75 -11.59 -13.97
CA LEU A 10 0.86 -11.44 -12.83
C LEU A 10 0.47 -9.97 -12.72
N THR A 11 -0.34 -9.51 -13.63
CA THR A 11 -1.22 -8.39 -13.34
C THR A 11 -2.02 -8.83 -12.13
N VAL A 12 -1.98 -8.10 -11.02
CA VAL A 12 -2.95 -8.25 -9.95
C VAL A 12 -4.30 -7.76 -10.50
N LEU A 13 -4.78 -8.49 -11.47
CA LEU A 13 -6.17 -8.59 -11.80
C LEU A 13 -6.77 -9.46 -10.71
N VAL A 14 -7.75 -8.96 -10.04
CA VAL A 14 -8.76 -9.75 -9.34
C VAL A 14 -9.15 -10.90 -10.28
N GLY A 15 -8.42 -12.01 -10.17
CA GLY A 15 -8.60 -13.18 -11.01
C GLY A 15 -9.87 -13.89 -10.58
N GLY A 16 -10.94 -13.67 -11.30
CA GLY A 16 -12.09 -14.53 -11.29
C GLY A 16 -11.70 -15.90 -11.85
N ALA A 17 -11.84 -16.96 -11.05
CA ALA A 17 -11.80 -18.33 -11.53
C ALA A 17 -12.87 -18.52 -12.61
N LEU A 18 -12.46 -18.91 -13.80
CA LEU A 18 -13.34 -19.38 -14.88
C LEU A 18 -14.06 -20.65 -14.42
N LEU A 19 -15.30 -20.53 -14.02
CA LEU A 19 -16.28 -21.59 -14.04
C LEU A 19 -17.42 -21.17 -14.94
N ALA A 20 -17.81 -22.13 -15.80
CA ALA A 20 -18.70 -21.99 -16.92
C ALA A 20 -20.05 -21.32 -16.60
N GLY A 21 -20.50 -20.45 -17.51
CA GLY A 21 -21.91 -20.23 -17.78
C GLY A 21 -22.59 -19.00 -17.17
N ALA A 22 -21.86 -17.97 -16.72
CA ALA A 22 -22.45 -16.66 -16.45
C ALA A 22 -22.28 -15.77 -17.68
N THR A 23 -23.34 -15.43 -18.35
CA THR A 23 -23.39 -14.33 -19.32
C THR A 23 -23.00 -13.05 -18.59
N PHE A 24 -21.74 -12.62 -18.78
CA PHE A 24 -21.34 -11.29 -18.38
C PHE A 24 -22.23 -10.30 -19.12
N ALA A 25 -23.08 -9.60 -18.40
CA ALA A 25 -23.70 -8.40 -18.93
C ALA A 25 -22.56 -7.49 -19.40
N GLN A 26 -22.42 -7.31 -20.69
CA GLN A 26 -21.45 -6.38 -21.27
C GLN A 26 -21.73 -5.01 -20.63
N ILE A 27 -20.86 -4.57 -19.74
CA ILE A 27 -20.86 -3.20 -19.27
C ILE A 27 -20.53 -2.37 -20.51
N ASN A 28 -21.52 -1.64 -20.98
CA ASN A 28 -21.42 -0.84 -22.19
C ASN A 28 -20.29 0.19 -21.97
N PRO A 29 -19.15 0.14 -22.70
CA PRO A 29 -17.95 0.90 -22.36
C PRO A 29 -18.07 2.40 -22.66
N THR A 30 -19.24 2.87 -23.09
CA THR A 30 -19.31 4.14 -23.83
C THR A 30 -19.89 5.33 -23.06
N VAL A 31 -20.27 5.20 -21.80
CA VAL A 31 -20.80 6.37 -21.06
C VAL A 31 -20.01 6.54 -19.79
N MET A 32 -18.92 7.31 -19.88
CA MET A 32 -18.33 7.90 -18.68
C MET A 32 -19.39 8.82 -18.03
N PRO A 33 -19.72 8.67 -16.73
CA PRO A 33 -20.60 9.62 -16.05
C PRO A 33 -20.04 11.03 -16.19
N ALA A 34 -20.93 11.99 -16.37
CA ALA A 34 -20.54 13.39 -16.43
C ALA A 34 -19.79 13.83 -15.16
N VAL A 35 -18.93 14.83 -15.28
CA VAL A 35 -18.34 15.52 -14.13
C VAL A 35 -19.45 16.01 -13.21
N GLY A 36 -19.35 15.78 -11.89
CA GLY A 36 -20.33 16.23 -10.92
C GLY A 36 -20.82 15.15 -9.95
N PRO A 37 -21.99 15.33 -9.33
CA PRO A 37 -22.52 14.43 -8.31
C PRO A 37 -22.75 13.00 -8.82
N LEU A 38 -22.38 12.03 -7.97
CA LEU A 38 -22.59 10.62 -8.24
C LEU A 38 -23.71 10.05 -7.37
N THR A 39 -24.57 9.24 -7.98
CA THR A 39 -25.55 8.45 -7.23
C THR A 39 -24.86 7.28 -6.52
N LYS A 40 -25.46 6.75 -5.45
CA LYS A 40 -24.97 5.53 -4.79
C LYS A 40 -24.86 4.36 -5.75
N GLN A 41 -25.81 4.23 -6.69
CA GLN A 41 -25.80 3.19 -7.70
C GLN A 41 -24.62 3.34 -8.67
N THR A 42 -24.29 4.57 -9.11
CA THR A 42 -23.13 4.81 -9.95
C THR A 42 -21.84 4.51 -9.19
N MET A 43 -21.73 5.00 -7.95
CA MET A 43 -20.58 4.77 -7.09
C MET A 43 -20.31 3.27 -6.91
N SER A 44 -21.32 2.45 -6.64
CA SER A 44 -21.15 1.00 -6.40
C SER A 44 -20.74 0.19 -7.64
N ARG A 45 -20.67 0.81 -8.81
CA ARG A 45 -20.18 0.19 -10.06
C ARG A 45 -18.75 0.55 -10.41
N LEU A 46 -18.12 1.44 -9.66
CA LEU A 46 -16.74 1.83 -9.89
C LEU A 46 -15.81 0.78 -9.28
N LEU A 47 -14.70 0.51 -9.95
CA LEU A 47 -13.56 -0.15 -9.36
C LEU A 47 -12.62 0.95 -8.85
N LEU A 48 -12.47 1.06 -7.54
CA LEU A 48 -11.55 2.00 -6.89
C LEU A 48 -10.39 1.23 -6.26
N THR A 49 -9.19 1.73 -6.45
CA THR A 49 -7.92 1.06 -6.12
C THR A 49 -7.23 1.67 -4.93
N ASP A 50 -7.45 2.97 -4.68
CA ASP A 50 -6.86 3.66 -3.54
C ASP A 50 -7.70 4.86 -3.12
N VAL A 51 -7.48 5.32 -1.88
CA VAL A 51 -8.17 6.45 -1.27
C VAL A 51 -7.25 7.20 -0.31
N ALA A 52 -7.24 8.51 -0.41
CA ALA A 52 -6.52 9.40 0.50
C ALA A 52 -7.47 10.42 1.15
N ARG A 53 -7.10 10.87 2.36
CA ARG A 53 -7.86 11.85 3.13
C ARG A 53 -6.98 12.98 3.64
N GLU A 54 -7.49 14.21 3.53
CA GLU A 54 -6.92 15.41 4.15
C GLU A 54 -8.07 16.26 4.71
N GLY A 55 -8.10 16.46 6.02
CA GLY A 55 -9.27 17.05 6.70
C GLY A 55 -10.55 16.24 6.45
N ASN A 56 -11.61 16.89 5.95
CA ASN A 56 -12.88 16.23 5.52
C ASN A 56 -12.91 15.94 4.01
N ARG A 57 -11.87 16.30 3.29
CA ARG A 57 -11.70 15.93 1.88
C ARG A 57 -11.21 14.49 1.78
N ILE A 58 -11.93 13.69 1.00
CA ILE A 58 -11.53 12.34 0.61
C ILE A 58 -11.44 12.30 -0.91
N VAL A 59 -10.36 11.74 -1.44
CA VAL A 59 -10.16 11.52 -2.89
C VAL A 59 -9.90 10.04 -3.11
N ALA A 60 -10.59 9.42 -4.06
CA ALA A 60 -10.37 8.04 -4.45
C ALA A 60 -10.14 7.92 -5.95
N VAL A 61 -9.27 7.01 -6.33
CA VAL A 61 -8.86 6.77 -7.72
C VAL A 61 -9.15 5.33 -8.13
N GLY A 62 -9.21 5.07 -9.44
CA GLY A 62 -9.47 3.70 -9.89
C GLY A 62 -9.39 3.49 -11.39
N ASP A 63 -10.16 2.51 -11.85
CA ASP A 63 -10.17 2.06 -13.24
C ASP A 63 -10.55 3.18 -14.21
N ARG A 64 -9.98 3.13 -15.43
CA ARG A 64 -10.24 4.07 -16.53
C ARG A 64 -10.05 5.54 -16.17
N GLY A 65 -9.09 5.83 -15.26
CA GLY A 65 -8.82 7.19 -14.82
C GLY A 65 -9.95 7.83 -14.03
N TYR A 66 -10.84 7.02 -13.44
CA TYR A 66 -11.84 7.55 -12.53
C TYR A 66 -11.17 8.14 -11.30
N ILE A 67 -11.50 9.39 -11.03
CA ILE A 67 -11.18 10.06 -9.76
C ILE A 67 -12.49 10.63 -9.23
N VAL A 68 -12.76 10.32 -7.97
CA VAL A 68 -13.94 10.82 -7.26
C VAL A 68 -13.51 11.46 -5.94
N TYR A 69 -14.25 12.47 -5.51
CA TYR A 69 -13.96 13.15 -4.25
C TYR A 69 -15.22 13.40 -3.42
N SER A 70 -15.02 13.50 -2.13
CA SER A 70 -16.05 13.86 -1.14
C SER A 70 -15.59 15.05 -0.32
N ASP A 71 -16.50 16.00 -0.05
CA ASP A 71 -16.29 17.16 0.82
C ASP A 71 -16.86 16.96 2.24
N ASN A 72 -17.44 15.80 2.51
CA ASN A 72 -18.25 15.54 3.70
C ASN A 72 -18.02 14.14 4.27
N ASP A 73 -16.73 13.76 4.40
CA ASP A 73 -16.31 12.51 5.03
C ASP A 73 -16.88 11.25 4.35
N GLY A 74 -17.08 11.25 3.01
CA GLY A 74 -17.56 10.10 2.26
C GLY A 74 -19.08 10.01 2.13
N GLN A 75 -19.86 10.93 2.72
CA GLN A 75 -21.33 10.87 2.69
C GLN A 75 -21.93 11.09 1.28
N SER A 76 -21.26 11.92 0.48
CA SER A 76 -21.60 12.12 -0.94
C SER A 76 -20.35 12.29 -1.76
N TRP A 77 -20.44 11.92 -3.03
CA TRP A 77 -19.30 11.86 -3.93
C TRP A 77 -19.57 12.63 -5.21
N GLN A 78 -18.50 13.23 -5.72
CA GLN A 78 -18.49 13.92 -6.99
C GLN A 78 -17.39 13.33 -7.88
N ARG A 79 -17.62 13.29 -9.19
CA ARG A 79 -16.60 12.94 -10.16
C ARG A 79 -15.73 14.15 -10.45
N ALA A 80 -14.42 13.96 -10.36
CA ALA A 80 -13.43 14.96 -10.74
C ALA A 80 -13.33 15.12 -12.28
N LYS A 81 -12.79 16.27 -12.70
CA LYS A 81 -12.40 16.50 -14.09
C LYS A 81 -10.99 15.97 -14.31
N THR A 82 -10.84 15.01 -15.19
CA THR A 82 -9.59 14.32 -15.50
C THR A 82 -9.24 14.41 -16.99
N PRO A 83 -7.96 14.31 -17.38
CA PRO A 83 -7.58 14.08 -18.77
C PRO A 83 -8.30 12.85 -19.35
N SER A 84 -8.49 12.86 -20.66
CA SER A 84 -9.07 11.71 -21.37
C SER A 84 -8.03 10.60 -21.63
N GLY A 85 -8.50 9.37 -21.84
CA GLY A 85 -7.65 8.26 -22.27
C GLY A 85 -6.79 7.65 -21.17
N LEU A 86 -7.06 7.96 -19.90
CA LEU A 86 -6.36 7.35 -18.77
C LEU A 86 -6.75 5.88 -18.59
N ALA A 87 -5.75 5.05 -18.27
CA ALA A 87 -5.94 3.67 -17.85
C ALA A 87 -6.24 3.59 -16.34
N LEU A 88 -5.86 2.50 -15.69
CA LEU A 88 -6.01 2.29 -14.25
C LEU A 88 -5.06 3.24 -13.47
N LEU A 89 -5.61 3.95 -12.49
CA LEU A 89 -4.83 4.63 -11.46
C LEU A 89 -4.68 3.69 -10.26
N ASN A 90 -3.50 3.65 -9.64
CA ASN A 90 -3.18 2.68 -8.60
C ASN A 90 -3.10 3.30 -7.21
N SER A 91 -2.58 4.52 -7.09
CA SER A 91 -2.38 5.19 -5.80
C SER A 91 -2.69 6.67 -5.88
N VAL A 92 -3.08 7.25 -4.73
CA VAL A 92 -3.37 8.68 -4.53
C VAL A 92 -2.84 9.16 -3.19
N CYS A 93 -2.18 10.33 -3.16
CA CYS A 93 -1.73 10.94 -1.91
C CYS A 93 -1.90 12.46 -1.92
N PHE A 94 -2.05 13.05 -0.75
CA PHE A 94 -1.92 14.48 -0.54
C PHE A 94 -0.46 14.83 -0.20
N SER A 95 0.11 15.86 -0.84
CA SER A 95 1.40 16.45 -0.44
C SER A 95 1.21 17.64 0.49
N ASP A 96 0.07 18.28 0.43
CA ASP A 96 -0.39 19.37 1.29
C ASP A 96 -1.92 19.46 1.24
N ALA A 97 -2.52 20.41 1.96
CA ALA A 97 -3.97 20.57 2.06
C ALA A 97 -4.70 20.78 0.72
N ASN A 98 -4.00 21.22 -0.32
CA ASN A 98 -4.60 21.53 -1.62
C ASN A 98 -4.08 20.65 -2.76
N THR A 99 -2.85 20.15 -2.63
CA THR A 99 -2.16 19.43 -3.70
C THR A 99 -2.31 17.93 -3.53
N VAL A 100 -2.84 17.27 -4.56
CA VAL A 100 -3.09 15.83 -4.60
C VAL A 100 -2.39 15.24 -5.82
N TRP A 101 -1.84 14.07 -5.65
CA TRP A 101 -1.12 13.31 -6.67
C TRP A 101 -1.77 11.97 -6.89
N ALA A 102 -1.82 11.51 -8.13
CA ALA A 102 -2.25 10.16 -8.47
C ALA A 102 -1.32 9.55 -9.51
N VAL A 103 -1.07 8.25 -9.37
CA VAL A 103 -0.21 7.49 -10.27
C VAL A 103 -0.89 6.21 -10.74
N GLY A 104 -0.44 5.68 -11.89
CA GLY A 104 -1.04 4.46 -12.40
C GLY A 104 -0.32 3.86 -13.60
N HIS A 105 -1.11 3.15 -14.42
CA HIS A 105 -0.62 2.51 -15.63
C HIS A 105 -0.05 3.53 -16.62
N ASP A 106 0.72 3.05 -17.61
CA ASP A 106 1.39 3.87 -18.62
C ASP A 106 2.37 4.89 -18.03
N SER A 107 2.90 4.61 -16.85
CA SER A 107 3.77 5.52 -16.07
C SER A 107 3.13 6.88 -15.83
N VAL A 108 1.81 6.98 -15.75
CA VAL A 108 1.12 8.26 -15.61
C VAL A 108 1.28 8.83 -14.21
N ILE A 109 1.55 10.13 -14.14
CA ILE A 109 1.46 10.93 -12.90
C ILE A 109 0.52 12.10 -13.16
N LEU A 110 -0.50 12.21 -12.33
CA LEU A 110 -1.46 13.30 -12.34
C LEU A 110 -1.25 14.20 -11.11
N LYS A 111 -1.51 15.49 -11.27
CA LYS A 111 -1.49 16.49 -10.21
C LYS A 111 -2.80 17.26 -10.20
N SER A 112 -3.31 17.51 -9.02
CA SER A 112 -4.36 18.51 -8.75
C SER A 112 -3.85 19.51 -7.73
N THR A 113 -4.25 20.78 -7.87
CA THR A 113 -3.91 21.86 -6.92
C THR A 113 -5.16 22.49 -6.29
N ASP A 114 -6.31 21.84 -6.44
CA ASP A 114 -7.62 22.26 -5.96
C ASP A 114 -8.34 21.15 -5.18
N GLN A 115 -7.54 20.38 -4.43
CA GLN A 115 -8.02 19.28 -3.58
C GLN A 115 -8.67 18.13 -4.38
N GLY A 116 -8.18 17.85 -5.59
CA GLY A 116 -8.61 16.70 -6.39
C GLY A 116 -9.86 16.96 -7.25
N LYS A 117 -10.28 18.21 -7.47
CA LYS A 117 -11.44 18.52 -8.34
C LYS A 117 -11.08 18.50 -9.81
N GLU A 118 -9.94 19.10 -10.17
CA GLU A 118 -9.43 19.12 -11.54
C GLU A 118 -7.98 18.60 -11.57
N TRP A 119 -7.67 17.78 -12.57
CA TRP A 119 -6.41 17.06 -12.68
C TRP A 119 -5.72 17.34 -14.00
N THR A 120 -4.40 17.49 -13.92
CA THR A 120 -3.51 17.59 -15.09
C THR A 120 -2.50 16.47 -15.09
N GLN A 121 -2.18 15.93 -16.26
CA GLN A 121 -1.10 14.98 -16.43
C GLN A 121 0.23 15.74 -16.47
N VAL A 122 1.11 15.43 -15.53
CA VAL A 122 2.43 16.08 -15.41
C VAL A 122 3.56 15.17 -15.85
N TYR A 123 3.31 13.86 -15.93
CA TYR A 123 4.28 12.88 -16.44
C TYR A 123 3.57 11.68 -17.08
N SER A 124 4.19 11.11 -18.08
CA SER A 124 3.91 9.79 -18.63
C SER A 124 5.09 9.31 -19.45
N SER A 125 5.24 7.99 -19.61
CA SER A 125 6.27 7.42 -20.49
C SER A 125 5.65 6.36 -21.39
N ALA A 126 5.29 6.75 -22.61
CA ALA A 126 4.79 5.84 -23.62
C ALA A 126 5.83 4.78 -24.05
N LYS A 127 7.11 5.04 -23.80
CA LYS A 127 8.21 4.10 -24.11
C LYS A 127 8.33 3.00 -23.06
N ASP A 128 8.25 3.36 -21.77
CA ASP A 128 8.49 2.43 -20.66
C ASP A 128 7.21 1.69 -20.26
N GLN A 129 6.06 2.37 -20.31
CA GLN A 129 4.72 1.84 -19.98
C GLN A 129 4.67 1.04 -18.67
N ARG A 130 5.55 1.39 -17.70
CA ARG A 130 5.63 0.70 -16.42
C ARG A 130 4.52 1.19 -15.51
N PRO A 131 3.63 0.34 -15.01
CA PRO A 131 2.67 0.75 -14.00
C PRO A 131 3.38 1.32 -12.77
N LEU A 132 3.01 2.55 -12.37
CA LEU A 132 3.37 3.09 -11.07
C LEU A 132 2.36 2.57 -10.05
N MET A 133 2.86 2.10 -8.91
CA MET A 133 2.08 1.41 -7.88
C MET A 133 1.78 2.31 -6.69
N ASP A 134 2.73 3.19 -6.34
CA ASP A 134 2.57 4.06 -5.18
C ASP A 134 3.28 5.41 -5.39
N VAL A 135 2.81 6.45 -4.66
CA VAL A 135 3.35 7.80 -4.71
C VAL A 135 3.39 8.42 -3.32
N LEU A 136 4.53 9.02 -2.98
CA LEU A 136 4.79 9.66 -1.69
C LEU A 136 5.45 11.01 -1.89
N PHE A 137 4.99 12.03 -1.17
CA PHE A 137 5.71 13.30 -1.00
C PHE A 137 6.22 13.41 0.44
N VAL A 138 7.50 13.71 0.58
CA VAL A 138 8.14 13.89 1.90
C VAL A 138 8.04 15.35 2.38
N ASP A 139 7.91 16.26 1.41
CA ASP A 139 7.61 17.68 1.59
C ASP A 139 6.91 18.24 0.33
N ALA A 140 6.62 19.52 0.28
CA ALA A 140 5.90 20.16 -0.83
C ALA A 140 6.61 20.09 -2.20
N THR A 141 7.91 19.81 -2.23
CA THR A 141 8.75 19.81 -3.44
C THR A 141 9.32 18.45 -3.79
N HIS A 142 9.56 17.62 -2.80
CA HIS A 142 10.28 16.37 -2.96
C HIS A 142 9.33 15.17 -2.85
N GLY A 143 9.23 14.41 -3.93
CA GLY A 143 8.34 13.26 -4.02
C GLY A 143 8.94 12.09 -4.80
N PHE A 144 8.36 10.91 -4.59
CA PHE A 144 8.75 9.63 -5.19
C PHE A 144 7.53 8.92 -5.75
N ALA A 145 7.71 8.25 -6.88
CA ALA A 145 6.74 7.28 -7.39
C ALA A 145 7.46 5.97 -7.69
N VAL A 146 6.90 4.88 -7.19
CA VAL A 146 7.47 3.54 -7.33
C VAL A 146 6.53 2.63 -8.11
N GLY A 147 7.07 1.57 -8.73
CA GLY A 147 6.21 0.73 -9.54
C GLY A 147 6.84 -0.55 -10.08
N ALA A 148 6.21 -1.05 -11.12
CA ALA A 148 6.58 -2.30 -11.77
C ALA A 148 7.98 -2.24 -12.39
N TYR A 149 8.64 -3.39 -12.43
CA TYR A 149 9.97 -3.54 -13.05
C TYR A 149 11.00 -2.57 -12.47
N GLY A 150 11.00 -2.40 -11.15
CA GLY A 150 11.91 -1.51 -10.44
C GLY A 150 11.75 -0.02 -10.79
N ALA A 151 10.59 0.37 -11.33
CA ALA A 151 10.33 1.79 -11.60
C ALA A 151 10.46 2.60 -10.32
N PHE A 152 11.33 3.61 -10.34
CA PHE A 152 11.56 4.53 -9.25
C PHE A 152 11.81 5.92 -9.83
N LEU A 153 10.81 6.79 -9.70
CA LEU A 153 10.83 8.17 -10.16
C LEU A 153 10.97 9.11 -8.97
N GLU A 154 11.75 10.15 -9.13
CA GLU A 154 11.96 11.21 -8.15
C GLU A 154 11.68 12.58 -8.74
N THR A 155 11.03 13.45 -7.98
CA THR A 155 10.93 14.88 -8.22
C THR A 155 11.48 15.65 -7.04
N VAL A 156 12.16 16.78 -7.30
CA VAL A 156 12.64 17.72 -6.27
C VAL A 156 12.14 19.16 -6.54
N ASP A 157 11.19 19.31 -7.46
CA ASP A 157 10.69 20.60 -7.95
C ASP A 157 9.15 20.68 -7.96
N ALA A 158 8.49 20.00 -7.01
CA ALA A 158 7.05 19.91 -6.89
C ALA A 158 6.37 19.29 -8.13
N GLY A 159 7.03 18.29 -8.72
CA GLY A 159 6.51 17.51 -9.85
C GLY A 159 6.56 18.23 -11.18
N LYS A 160 7.32 19.31 -11.33
CA LYS A 160 7.57 19.92 -12.65
C LYS A 160 8.40 19.00 -13.54
N THR A 161 9.36 18.31 -12.92
CA THR A 161 10.15 17.26 -13.59
C THR A 161 10.18 16.00 -12.74
N TRP A 162 10.20 14.84 -13.42
CA TRP A 162 10.34 13.54 -12.81
C TRP A 162 11.49 12.80 -13.46
N THR A 163 12.41 12.30 -12.64
CA THR A 163 13.63 11.62 -13.10
C THR A 163 13.59 10.16 -12.71
N LEU A 164 13.75 9.28 -13.68
CA LEU A 164 13.90 7.84 -13.43
C LEU A 164 15.24 7.56 -12.76
N ARG A 165 15.21 6.89 -11.61
CA ARG A 165 16.37 6.52 -10.80
C ARG A 165 16.38 4.99 -10.59
N LYS A 166 17.47 4.48 -10.02
CA LYS A 166 17.56 3.09 -9.54
C LYS A 166 17.51 3.08 -8.02
N ALA A 167 16.47 2.42 -7.46
CA ALA A 167 16.38 2.20 -6.02
C ALA A 167 17.07 0.89 -5.61
N ILE A 168 16.98 -0.16 -6.43
CA ILE A 168 17.54 -1.47 -6.09
C ILE A 168 19.05 -1.44 -6.23
N PRO A 169 19.81 -1.63 -5.12
CA PRO A 169 21.26 -1.62 -5.17
C PRO A 169 21.80 -2.78 -6.01
N VAL A 170 22.71 -2.48 -6.94
CA VAL A 170 23.43 -3.51 -7.69
C VAL A 170 24.46 -4.16 -6.75
N VAL A 171 24.28 -5.43 -6.44
CA VAL A 171 25.28 -6.19 -5.70
C VAL A 171 26.49 -6.43 -6.61
N ALA A 172 27.61 -5.76 -6.31
CA ALA A 172 28.87 -6.03 -7.03
C ALA A 172 29.30 -7.48 -6.80
N LYS A 173 29.56 -8.23 -7.87
CA LYS A 173 30.19 -9.56 -7.73
C LYS A 173 31.53 -9.39 -6.99
N PRO A 174 31.87 -10.25 -6.00
CA PRO A 174 33.23 -10.32 -5.51
C PRO A 174 34.15 -10.55 -6.70
N LYS A 175 35.16 -9.71 -6.88
CA LYS A 175 36.20 -10.00 -7.87
C LYS A 175 36.76 -11.39 -7.58
N PRO A 176 36.82 -12.31 -8.57
CA PRO A 176 37.45 -13.59 -8.36
C PRO A 176 38.86 -13.33 -7.81
N SER A 177 39.15 -13.88 -6.64
CA SER A 177 40.50 -13.83 -6.08
C SER A 177 41.39 -14.60 -7.04
N THR A 178 42.30 -13.91 -7.73
CA THR A 178 43.36 -14.54 -8.50
C THR A 178 44.37 -15.13 -7.51
N SER A 179 44.05 -16.27 -6.90
CA SER A 179 45.04 -17.15 -6.32
C SER A 179 45.47 -18.11 -7.43
N ALA A 180 46.57 -17.73 -8.10
CA ALA A 180 47.31 -18.64 -8.95
C ALA A 180 47.79 -19.83 -8.14
N ARG A 181 47.36 -21.04 -8.46
CA ARG A 181 48.24 -22.23 -8.52
C ARG A 181 47.54 -23.44 -9.18
N GLY A 182 48.14 -23.85 -10.23
CA GLY A 182 48.08 -25.00 -11.06
C GLY A 182 47.38 -26.26 -10.53
N GLY A 183 46.50 -26.81 -11.39
CA GLY A 183 45.92 -28.12 -11.27
C GLY A 183 45.05 -28.37 -12.50
N ARG A 184 45.55 -29.22 -13.44
CA ARG A 184 44.78 -29.71 -14.56
C ARG A 184 43.60 -30.54 -14.06
N GLY A 185 42.39 -30.09 -14.31
CA GLY A 185 41.16 -30.83 -14.13
C GLY A 185 40.10 -30.14 -15.00
N ALA A 186 39.61 -30.80 -16.05
CA ALA A 186 38.48 -30.35 -16.84
C ALA A 186 37.21 -30.38 -15.94
N GLY A 187 36.99 -29.30 -15.19
CA GLY A 187 35.75 -29.03 -14.50
C GLY A 187 34.82 -28.30 -15.44
N ILE A 188 33.63 -28.83 -15.66
CA ILE A 188 32.51 -28.13 -16.26
C ILE A 188 32.30 -26.87 -15.41
N GLU A 189 32.62 -25.71 -15.97
CA GLU A 189 32.16 -24.43 -15.39
C GLU A 189 30.64 -24.43 -15.51
N VAL A 190 29.97 -24.74 -14.40
CA VAL A 190 28.57 -24.38 -14.24
C VAL A 190 28.62 -22.87 -14.08
N GLU A 191 28.34 -22.14 -15.15
CA GLU A 191 28.00 -20.72 -15.08
C GLU A 191 26.80 -20.66 -14.11
N ASP A 192 27.06 -20.24 -12.89
CA ASP A 192 26.04 -19.83 -11.95
C ASP A 192 25.47 -18.50 -12.44
N ASP A 193 24.61 -18.61 -13.43
CA ASP A 193 23.82 -17.55 -14.01
C ASP A 193 22.71 -17.18 -13.01
N THR A 194 23.11 -16.84 -11.77
CA THR A 194 22.23 -16.10 -10.87
C THR A 194 22.03 -14.74 -11.50
N ASP A 195 20.98 -14.69 -12.30
CA ASP A 195 20.58 -13.60 -13.18
C ASP A 195 20.46 -12.30 -12.38
N LYS A 196 21.45 -11.42 -12.56
CA LYS A 196 21.46 -10.08 -11.96
C LYS A 196 20.31 -9.21 -12.44
N SER A 197 19.71 -9.54 -13.60
CA SER A 197 18.55 -8.85 -14.17
C SER A 197 17.28 -9.16 -13.38
N ALA A 198 17.14 -10.37 -12.85
CA ALA A 198 15.94 -10.81 -12.13
C ALA A 198 15.64 -10.00 -10.85
N ASP A 199 16.65 -9.39 -10.23
CA ASP A 199 16.47 -8.55 -9.05
C ASP A 199 16.14 -7.09 -9.39
N GLU A 200 16.59 -6.60 -10.55
CA GLU A 200 16.29 -5.24 -11.00
C GLU A 200 14.85 -5.08 -11.51
N ASP A 201 14.18 -6.18 -11.86
CA ASP A 201 12.85 -6.19 -12.46
C ASP A 201 11.71 -6.41 -11.43
N LYS A 202 12.02 -6.50 -10.13
CA LYS A 202 10.99 -6.69 -9.10
C LYS A 202 10.11 -5.46 -8.94
N HIS A 203 8.83 -5.71 -8.73
CA HIS A 203 7.87 -4.63 -8.50
C HIS A 203 8.10 -3.99 -7.13
N LEU A 204 8.12 -2.65 -7.11
CA LEU A 204 8.11 -1.83 -5.91
C LEU A 204 6.65 -1.42 -5.68
N ASN A 205 6.03 -1.94 -4.62
CA ASN A 205 4.58 -1.85 -4.44
C ASN A 205 4.15 -0.73 -3.48
N ALA A 206 5.01 -0.38 -2.52
CA ALA A 206 4.70 0.66 -1.55
C ALA A 206 5.97 1.44 -1.19
N VAL A 207 5.84 2.75 -0.98
CA VAL A 207 6.89 3.63 -0.46
C VAL A 207 6.34 4.45 0.69
N ILE A 208 7.01 4.42 1.85
CA ILE A 208 6.58 5.15 3.05
C ILE A 208 7.71 5.95 3.68
N LYS A 209 7.32 7.03 4.39
CA LYS A 209 8.23 7.81 5.24
C LYS A 209 8.27 7.21 6.63
N LEU A 210 9.46 6.86 7.13
CA LEU A 210 9.68 6.33 8.48
C LEU A 210 9.95 7.44 9.51
N GLY A 211 10.45 8.58 9.05
CA GLY A 211 10.84 9.72 9.85
C GLY A 211 11.64 10.71 9.03
N GLU A 212 12.34 11.63 9.68
CA GLU A 212 13.15 12.61 8.98
C GLU A 212 14.31 11.91 8.23
N GLY A 213 14.39 12.15 6.93
CA GLY A 213 15.41 11.57 6.04
C GLY A 213 15.30 10.07 5.82
N LYS A 214 14.36 9.36 6.46
CA LYS A 214 14.23 7.91 6.35
C LYS A 214 13.02 7.50 5.52
N LEU A 215 13.26 6.66 4.51
CA LEU A 215 12.23 6.10 3.64
C LEU A 215 12.34 4.58 3.59
N PHE A 216 11.22 3.93 3.32
CA PHE A 216 11.18 2.48 3.19
C PHE A 216 10.33 2.09 1.98
N ILE A 217 10.81 1.11 1.22
CA ILE A 217 10.07 0.51 0.10
C ILE A 217 9.83 -0.96 0.41
N ALA A 218 8.59 -1.40 0.17
CA ALA A 218 8.19 -2.79 0.18
C ALA A 218 7.71 -3.23 -1.21
N GLY A 219 8.02 -4.47 -1.60
CA GLY A 219 7.73 -4.93 -2.96
C GLY A 219 7.64 -6.43 -3.14
N GLU A 220 7.79 -6.83 -4.38
CA GLU A 220 7.66 -8.21 -4.83
C GLU A 220 8.77 -9.12 -4.31
N ALA A 221 8.45 -10.41 -4.11
CA ALA A 221 9.39 -11.47 -3.75
C ALA A 221 10.27 -11.12 -2.54
N GLY A 222 9.67 -10.50 -1.50
CA GLY A 222 10.36 -10.12 -0.28
C GLY A 222 11.28 -8.89 -0.44
N THR A 223 11.13 -8.11 -1.50
CA THR A 223 11.91 -6.88 -1.67
C THR A 223 11.57 -5.87 -0.58
N MET A 224 12.60 -5.47 0.16
CA MET A 224 12.54 -4.44 1.19
C MET A 224 13.78 -3.57 1.09
N LEU A 225 13.61 -2.26 0.97
CA LEU A 225 14.70 -1.28 0.83
C LEU A 225 14.54 -0.19 1.87
N LEU A 226 15.65 0.24 2.47
CA LEU A 226 15.73 1.35 3.42
C LEU A 226 16.63 2.44 2.86
N SER A 227 16.17 3.68 2.92
CA SER A 227 17.00 4.86 2.71
C SER A 227 17.11 5.63 4.03
N ASN A 228 18.33 6.11 4.34
CA ASN A 228 18.62 6.96 5.49
C ASN A 228 19.01 8.40 5.08
N ASP A 229 18.90 8.72 3.78
CA ASP A 229 19.41 9.96 3.19
C ASP A 229 18.38 10.61 2.24
N ASN A 230 17.10 10.45 2.57
CA ASN A 230 15.97 11.02 1.83
C ASN A 230 15.87 10.51 0.38
N GLY A 231 16.12 9.21 0.16
CA GLY A 231 15.98 8.54 -1.13
C GLY A 231 17.19 8.64 -2.05
N LYS A 232 18.30 9.26 -1.61
CA LYS A 232 19.51 9.39 -2.45
C LYS A 232 20.21 8.06 -2.63
N SER A 233 20.25 7.23 -1.59
CA SER A 233 20.74 5.86 -1.64
C SER A 233 19.83 4.91 -0.90
N TRP A 234 19.91 3.62 -1.25
CA TRP A 234 19.06 2.57 -0.73
C TRP A 234 19.89 1.35 -0.35
N GLU A 235 19.55 0.73 0.76
CA GLU A 235 20.13 -0.52 1.21
C GLU A 235 19.06 -1.61 1.31
N ARG A 236 19.43 -2.87 1.07
CA ARG A 236 18.53 -4.00 1.22
C ARG A 236 18.31 -4.32 2.69
N VAL A 237 17.05 -4.48 3.05
CA VAL A 237 16.63 -5.02 4.35
C VAL A 237 16.38 -6.51 4.18
N VAL A 238 16.88 -7.32 5.13
CA VAL A 238 16.62 -8.78 5.13
C VAL A 238 15.16 -9.04 5.42
N SER A 239 14.47 -9.62 4.43
CA SER A 239 13.05 -9.91 4.54
C SER A 239 12.81 -11.20 5.33
N PRO A 240 11.84 -11.22 6.26
CA PRO A 240 11.38 -12.45 6.93
C PRO A 240 10.54 -13.36 6.05
N TYR A 241 10.16 -12.90 4.84
CA TYR A 241 9.25 -13.60 3.95
C TYR A 241 9.68 -13.45 2.49
N LYS A 242 9.57 -14.54 1.71
CA LYS A 242 9.93 -14.55 0.28
C LYS A 242 8.79 -14.18 -0.68
N GLY A 243 7.60 -13.94 -0.16
CA GLY A 243 6.45 -13.50 -0.97
C GLY A 243 6.36 -11.99 -1.07
N SER A 244 5.38 -11.51 -1.84
CA SER A 244 5.20 -10.08 -2.10
C SER A 244 4.53 -9.36 -0.95
N TYR A 245 5.00 -8.16 -0.66
CA TYR A 245 4.35 -7.16 0.16
C TYR A 245 3.60 -6.18 -0.74
N PHE A 246 2.42 -5.74 -0.29
CA PHE A 246 1.59 -4.77 -1.01
C PHE A 246 1.44 -3.45 -0.27
N GLY A 247 1.78 -3.41 1.02
CA GLY A 247 1.72 -2.21 1.81
C GLY A 247 2.69 -2.23 2.97
N ALA A 248 2.94 -1.04 3.52
CA ALA A 248 3.69 -0.82 4.74
C ALA A 248 3.12 0.38 5.49
N ILE A 249 3.30 0.41 6.82
CA ILE A 249 2.83 1.53 7.65
C ILE A 249 3.71 1.68 8.90
N VAL A 250 3.78 2.91 9.41
CA VAL A 250 4.44 3.23 10.68
C VAL A 250 3.39 3.40 11.78
N ALA A 251 3.50 2.60 12.83
CA ALA A 251 2.67 2.71 14.04
C ALA A 251 3.07 3.93 14.91
N ASN A 252 2.24 4.28 15.91
CA ASN A 252 2.53 5.43 16.78
C ASN A 252 3.77 5.24 17.67
N ASP A 253 4.15 4.00 17.96
CA ASP A 253 5.37 3.67 18.71
C ASP A 253 6.64 3.63 17.83
N GLY A 254 6.52 4.03 16.55
CA GLY A 254 7.61 4.02 15.59
C GLY A 254 7.88 2.66 14.93
N SER A 255 7.15 1.62 15.32
CA SER A 255 7.28 0.31 14.67
C SER A 255 6.81 0.36 13.23
N VAL A 256 7.45 -0.43 12.38
CA VAL A 256 7.08 -0.58 10.97
C VAL A 256 6.37 -1.90 10.78
N LEU A 257 5.24 -1.87 10.10
CA LEU A 257 4.54 -3.08 9.65
C LEU A 257 4.65 -3.20 8.13
N VAL A 258 4.82 -4.42 7.66
CA VAL A 258 4.69 -4.79 6.24
C VAL A 258 3.62 -5.87 6.11
N LEU A 259 2.84 -5.79 5.03
CA LEU A 259 1.69 -6.65 4.81
C LEU A 259 1.59 -7.06 3.34
N GLY A 260 1.02 -8.23 3.07
CA GLY A 260 0.97 -8.67 1.69
C GLY A 260 0.28 -10.00 1.46
N LEU A 261 0.90 -10.79 0.60
CA LEU A 261 0.36 -12.03 0.06
C LEU A 261 -0.02 -13.03 1.16
N ARG A 262 -1.17 -13.69 0.99
CA ARG A 262 -1.67 -14.78 1.87
C ARG A 262 -1.86 -14.39 3.34
N GLY A 263 -2.19 -13.12 3.61
CA GLY A 263 -2.43 -12.61 4.96
C GLY A 263 -1.17 -12.45 5.81
N ASN A 264 0.03 -12.51 5.20
CA ASN A 264 1.25 -12.31 5.94
C ASN A 264 1.38 -10.85 6.37
N VAL A 265 1.61 -10.67 7.66
CA VAL A 265 1.90 -9.38 8.31
C VAL A 265 3.13 -9.57 9.19
N PHE A 266 4.09 -8.66 9.09
CA PHE A 266 5.27 -8.65 9.95
C PHE A 266 5.44 -7.26 10.55
N ARG A 267 5.92 -7.23 11.79
CA ARG A 267 6.17 -5.99 12.54
C ARG A 267 7.61 -5.93 12.98
N SER A 268 8.25 -4.78 12.80
CA SER A 268 9.57 -4.47 13.36
C SER A 268 9.46 -3.31 14.32
N ALA A 269 9.88 -3.52 15.56
CA ALA A 269 10.11 -2.46 16.55
C ALA A 269 11.59 -2.01 16.56
N ASP A 270 12.42 -2.63 15.73
CA ASP A 270 13.83 -2.30 15.58
C ASP A 270 13.99 -1.14 14.58
N PRO A 271 14.50 0.03 14.99
CA PRO A 271 14.71 1.18 14.09
C PRO A 271 15.68 0.91 12.93
N SER A 272 16.48 -0.16 13.01
CA SER A 272 17.35 -0.63 11.94
C SER A 272 16.70 -1.64 11.00
N LEU A 273 15.45 -2.05 11.29
CA LEU A 273 14.66 -3.02 10.53
C LEU A 273 15.34 -4.38 10.29
N ARG A 274 16.23 -4.79 11.21
CA ARG A 274 16.94 -6.08 11.13
C ARG A 274 16.16 -7.22 11.77
N ALA A 275 15.24 -6.91 12.68
CA ALA A 275 14.43 -7.88 13.39
C ALA A 275 12.94 -7.70 13.07
N TRP A 276 12.28 -8.76 12.61
CA TRP A 276 10.88 -8.78 12.26
C TRP A 276 10.16 -9.92 12.98
N THR A 277 8.99 -9.61 13.53
CA THR A 277 8.12 -10.56 14.21
C THR A 277 6.86 -10.79 13.36
N PRO A 278 6.47 -12.04 13.08
CA PRO A 278 5.20 -12.31 12.42
C PRO A 278 4.03 -11.91 13.33
N VAL A 279 3.00 -11.29 12.73
CA VAL A 279 1.76 -10.91 13.41
C VAL A 279 0.61 -11.72 12.85
N ALA A 280 -0.19 -12.35 13.72
CA ALA A 280 -1.31 -13.16 13.30
C ALA A 280 -2.43 -12.29 12.71
N SER A 281 -2.70 -12.44 11.43
CA SER A 281 -3.86 -11.83 10.75
C SER A 281 -5.11 -12.72 10.82
N ASN A 282 -4.94 -14.00 11.17
CA ASN A 282 -5.99 -15.02 11.23
C ASN A 282 -6.76 -15.21 9.92
N THR A 283 -6.18 -14.83 8.79
CA THR A 283 -6.74 -14.99 7.45
C THR A 283 -5.66 -15.39 6.44
N LYS A 284 -6.11 -16.00 5.33
CA LYS A 284 -5.27 -16.27 4.15
C LYS A 284 -5.53 -15.27 3.02
N ALA A 285 -6.43 -14.32 3.21
CA ALA A 285 -6.67 -13.26 2.24
C ALA A 285 -5.46 -12.32 2.18
N SER A 286 -5.03 -11.94 0.99
CA SER A 286 -3.94 -10.97 0.84
C SER A 286 -4.37 -9.60 1.34
N MET A 287 -3.51 -8.97 2.14
CA MET A 287 -3.67 -7.60 2.59
C MET A 287 -3.16 -6.66 1.51
N MET A 288 -3.95 -5.66 1.16
CA MET A 288 -3.65 -4.73 0.06
C MET A 288 -3.14 -3.39 0.57
N SER A 289 -3.69 -2.89 1.66
CA SER A 289 -3.36 -1.56 2.19
C SER A 289 -3.45 -1.53 3.71
N ALA A 290 -2.75 -0.56 4.30
CA ALA A 290 -2.85 -0.21 5.71
C ALA A 290 -3.06 1.30 5.86
N THR A 291 -3.94 1.69 6.78
CA THR A 291 -4.14 3.08 7.15
C THR A 291 -4.13 3.26 8.66
N LYS A 292 -3.67 4.43 9.12
CA LYS A 292 -3.68 4.80 10.52
C LYS A 292 -4.77 5.84 10.75
N LEU A 293 -5.65 5.58 11.69
CA LEU A 293 -6.72 6.47 12.10
C LEU A 293 -6.18 7.58 13.03
N ALA A 294 -6.99 8.59 13.28
CA ALA A 294 -6.61 9.74 14.12
C ALA A 294 -6.31 9.34 15.57
N ASP A 295 -6.93 8.28 16.09
CA ASP A 295 -6.67 7.73 17.43
C ASP A 295 -5.44 6.81 17.47
N GLY A 296 -4.80 6.57 16.33
CA GLY A 296 -3.63 5.71 16.18
C GLY A 296 -3.95 4.25 15.88
N ALA A 297 -5.22 3.86 15.83
CA ALA A 297 -5.59 2.52 15.39
C ALA A 297 -5.15 2.27 13.94
N ILE A 298 -4.71 1.04 13.65
CA ILE A 298 -4.27 0.62 12.33
C ILE A 298 -5.35 -0.26 11.71
N ILE A 299 -5.78 0.10 10.52
CA ILE A 299 -6.72 -0.68 9.70
C ILE A 299 -5.95 -1.34 8.58
N LEU A 300 -6.14 -2.65 8.40
CA LEU A 300 -5.68 -3.38 7.21
C LEU A 300 -6.90 -3.71 6.35
N SER A 301 -6.80 -3.48 5.05
CA SER A 301 -7.80 -3.88 4.06
C SER A 301 -7.25 -4.90 3.09
N GLY A 302 -8.11 -5.79 2.57
CA GLY A 302 -7.64 -6.86 1.71
C GLY A 302 -8.70 -7.58 0.92
N LEU A 303 -8.27 -8.65 0.27
CA LEU A 303 -9.14 -9.49 -0.55
C LEU A 303 -10.24 -10.16 0.29
N SER A 304 -11.28 -10.66 -0.38
CA SER A 304 -12.41 -11.35 0.26
C SER A 304 -13.15 -10.50 1.31
N GLY A 305 -13.19 -9.18 1.14
CA GLY A 305 -13.83 -8.26 2.06
C GLY A 305 -13.13 -8.12 3.42
N THR A 306 -11.88 -8.52 3.50
CA THR A 306 -11.13 -8.52 4.77
C THR A 306 -10.85 -7.10 5.24
N LEU A 307 -11.27 -6.83 6.48
CA LEU A 307 -10.86 -5.66 7.26
C LEU A 307 -10.40 -6.14 8.63
N LEU A 308 -9.23 -5.67 9.05
CA LEU A 308 -8.66 -5.94 10.37
C LEU A 308 -8.32 -4.64 11.05
N MET A 309 -8.43 -4.59 12.38
CA MET A 309 -8.09 -3.42 13.20
C MET A 309 -7.14 -3.81 14.32
N SER A 310 -6.15 -2.98 14.55
CA SER A 310 -5.26 -3.01 15.71
C SER A 310 -5.34 -1.71 16.48
N SER A 311 -5.46 -1.79 17.80
CA SER A 311 -5.37 -0.65 18.71
C SER A 311 -4.10 -0.67 19.58
N ASP A 312 -3.17 -1.58 19.28
CA ASP A 312 -1.97 -1.86 20.07
C ASP A 312 -0.66 -1.71 19.23
N ASN A 313 -0.65 -0.77 18.29
CA ASN A 313 0.47 -0.52 17.38
C ASN A 313 0.82 -1.74 16.50
N GLY A 314 -0.20 -2.49 16.07
CA GLY A 314 -0.03 -3.61 15.16
C GLY A 314 0.53 -4.88 15.81
N GLN A 315 0.46 -5.02 17.13
CA GLN A 315 0.87 -6.24 17.82
C GLN A 315 -0.19 -7.35 17.65
N THR A 316 -1.47 -6.97 17.68
CA THR A 316 -2.59 -7.87 17.41
C THR A 316 -3.61 -7.22 16.48
N PHE A 317 -4.36 -8.05 15.77
CA PHE A 317 -5.43 -7.63 14.88
C PHE A 317 -6.73 -8.38 15.17
N ALA A 318 -7.83 -7.63 15.19
CA ALA A 318 -9.18 -8.17 15.28
C ALA A 318 -9.95 -7.89 13.98
N PRO A 319 -10.84 -8.79 13.52
CA PRO A 319 -11.63 -8.58 12.32
C PRO A 319 -12.71 -7.49 12.55
N ILE A 320 -12.98 -6.73 11.48
CA ILE A 320 -14.11 -5.82 11.36
C ILE A 320 -15.06 -6.38 10.31
N GLU A 321 -16.36 -6.39 10.60
CA GLU A 321 -17.39 -6.76 9.65
C GLU A 321 -17.51 -5.71 8.52
N SER A 322 -17.01 -6.05 7.34
CA SER A 322 -17.04 -5.15 6.18
C SER A 322 -18.40 -5.13 5.46
N GLY A 323 -19.25 -6.11 5.72
CA GLY A 323 -20.55 -6.31 5.04
C GLY A 323 -20.41 -6.70 3.56
N THR A 324 -19.26 -7.22 3.14
CA THR A 324 -19.01 -7.68 1.77
C THR A 324 -17.94 -8.78 1.74
N ILE A 325 -18.02 -9.61 0.72
CA ILE A 325 -16.94 -10.57 0.37
C ILE A 325 -16.10 -10.08 -0.83
N LYS A 326 -16.44 -8.90 -1.36
CA LYS A 326 -15.71 -8.32 -2.49
C LYS A 326 -14.38 -7.73 -2.03
N PRO A 327 -13.34 -7.77 -2.88
CA PRO A 327 -12.05 -7.17 -2.58
C PRO A 327 -12.16 -5.71 -2.12
N LEU A 328 -11.44 -5.40 -1.05
CA LEU A 328 -11.23 -4.06 -0.53
C LEU A 328 -9.78 -3.65 -0.80
N ALA A 329 -9.60 -2.54 -1.49
CA ALA A 329 -8.28 -2.04 -1.89
C ALA A 329 -7.66 -1.19 -0.79
N ALA A 330 -8.40 -0.20 -0.28
CA ALA A 330 -7.91 0.71 0.74
C ALA A 330 -9.06 1.20 1.64
N ALA A 331 -8.71 1.84 2.76
CA ALA A 331 -9.64 2.45 3.68
C ALA A 331 -9.07 3.75 4.25
N VAL A 332 -9.96 4.69 4.60
CA VAL A 332 -9.61 5.89 5.38
C VAL A 332 -10.67 6.11 6.45
N GLN A 333 -10.38 6.96 7.42
CA GLN A 333 -11.38 7.37 8.40
C GLN A 333 -12.53 8.10 7.71
N GLY A 334 -13.76 7.72 8.02
CA GLY A 334 -14.98 8.38 7.61
C GLY A 334 -15.48 9.35 8.67
N LYS A 335 -16.81 9.61 8.70
CA LYS A 335 -17.43 10.47 9.69
C LYS A 335 -17.61 9.74 11.01
N GLY A 336 -17.11 10.33 12.11
CA GLY A 336 -17.24 9.73 13.44
C GLY A 336 -16.56 8.36 13.54
N ALA A 337 -17.26 7.37 14.11
CA ALA A 337 -16.76 6.01 14.23
C ALA A 337 -17.06 5.17 12.96
N THR A 338 -16.65 5.66 11.78
CA THR A 338 -16.81 4.92 10.52
C THR A 338 -15.50 4.92 9.74
N LEU A 339 -15.39 3.95 8.83
CA LEU A 339 -14.40 3.92 7.75
C LEU A 339 -15.09 4.20 6.42
N VAL A 340 -14.42 4.90 5.53
CA VAL A 340 -14.71 4.85 4.09
C VAL A 340 -13.76 3.82 3.50
N VAL A 341 -14.32 2.75 2.96
CA VAL A 341 -13.55 1.69 2.30
C VAL A 341 -13.82 1.71 0.79
N VAL A 342 -12.78 1.47 0.01
CA VAL A 342 -12.86 1.44 -1.46
C VAL A 342 -12.43 0.08 -2.00
N GLY A 343 -12.95 -0.29 -3.16
CA GLY A 343 -12.63 -1.57 -3.79
C GLY A 343 -13.46 -1.86 -5.04
N GLU A 344 -13.73 -3.14 -5.30
CA GLU A 344 -14.47 -3.62 -6.48
C GLU A 344 -15.88 -3.04 -6.61
N THR A 345 -16.46 -2.58 -5.51
CA THR A 345 -17.83 -2.03 -5.47
C THR A 345 -17.86 -0.55 -5.10
N GLY A 346 -16.85 0.20 -5.54
CA GLY A 346 -16.73 1.64 -5.28
C GLY A 346 -16.39 1.97 -3.84
N ALA A 347 -16.91 3.10 -3.36
CA ALA A 347 -16.75 3.53 -1.98
C ALA A 347 -17.99 3.20 -1.14
N ARG A 348 -17.78 2.80 0.11
CA ARG A 348 -18.81 2.48 1.08
C ARG A 348 -18.39 2.81 2.50
N ASP A 349 -19.36 3.08 3.34
CA ASP A 349 -19.14 3.28 4.76
C ASP A 349 -19.18 1.94 5.52
N VAL A 350 -18.27 1.76 6.47
CA VAL A 350 -18.24 0.64 7.41
C VAL A 350 -18.19 1.20 8.83
N ALA A 351 -19.16 0.81 9.67
CA ALA A 351 -19.17 1.25 11.06
C ALA A 351 -18.08 0.53 11.87
N LEU A 352 -17.36 1.29 12.67
CA LEU A 352 -16.52 0.73 13.72
C LEU A 352 -17.39 0.45 14.96
N ALA A 353 -17.39 -0.79 15.45
CA ALA A 353 -18.17 -1.15 16.64
C ALA A 353 -17.75 -0.27 17.82
N ALA A 354 -18.74 0.27 18.56
CA ALA A 354 -18.49 1.01 19.78
C ALA A 354 -17.84 0.07 20.82
N GLY A 355 -16.55 0.22 21.04
CA GLY A 355 -15.75 -0.64 21.95
C GLY A 355 -14.37 -1.04 21.40
N ALA A 356 -14.10 -0.80 20.11
CA ALA A 356 -12.78 -1.05 19.51
C ALA A 356 -11.77 0.08 19.82
N ALA A 357 -12.23 1.23 20.29
CA ALA A 357 -11.39 2.32 20.77
C ALA A 357 -11.16 2.15 22.29
N GLY A 358 -10.01 1.56 22.64
CA GLY A 358 -9.30 1.71 23.90
C GLY A 358 -10.07 1.50 25.21
N SER A 359 -10.35 0.24 25.62
CA SER A 359 -10.54 -0.09 27.02
C SER A 359 -9.20 -0.43 27.68
N SER A 360 -8.37 0.55 27.95
CA SER A 360 -7.35 0.46 28.98
C SER A 360 -7.89 1.04 30.28
N ALA A 361 -8.97 0.45 30.79
CA ALA A 361 -9.35 0.63 32.18
C ALA A 361 -8.39 -0.22 33.03
N ILE A 362 -7.40 0.44 33.62
CA ILE A 362 -6.61 -0.11 34.72
C ILE A 362 -7.60 -0.55 35.80
N LYS A 363 -7.84 -1.84 35.93
CA LYS A 363 -8.46 -2.41 37.11
C LYS A 363 -7.46 -2.27 38.27
N THR A 364 -7.57 -1.20 39.03
CA THR A 364 -7.00 -1.14 40.34
C THR A 364 -7.83 -2.09 41.24
N SER A 365 -7.28 -3.27 41.46
CA SER A 365 -7.79 -4.18 42.50
C SER A 365 -7.47 -3.58 43.86
N SER A 366 -8.42 -2.90 44.47
CA SER A 366 -8.40 -2.58 45.88
C SER A 366 -8.82 -3.84 46.64
N THR A 367 -7.85 -4.56 47.19
CA THR A 367 -8.08 -5.60 48.19
C THR A 367 -8.38 -4.92 49.51
N PRO A 368 -9.51 -5.19 50.17
CA PRO A 368 -9.73 -4.67 51.53
C PRO A 368 -8.87 -5.50 52.51
N SER A 369 -7.93 -4.83 53.18
CA SER A 369 -7.20 -5.38 54.31
C SER A 369 -8.13 -5.48 55.51
N SER A 370 -8.53 -6.71 55.88
CA SER A 370 -9.18 -6.99 57.14
C SER A 370 -8.13 -7.24 58.24
N THR A 371 -7.94 -6.27 59.10
CA THR A 371 -7.18 -6.43 60.35
C THR A 371 -8.08 -7.10 61.41
N PRO A 372 -7.71 -8.20 62.04
CA PRO A 372 -8.46 -8.77 63.14
C PRO A 372 -8.20 -8.00 64.46
N ALA A 373 -9.29 -7.61 65.15
CA ALA A 373 -9.26 -7.00 66.44
C ALA A 373 -8.84 -8.01 67.53
N ILE A 374 -7.82 -7.64 68.33
CA ILE A 374 -7.39 -8.39 69.48
C ILE A 374 -8.39 -8.03 70.63
N VAL A 375 -9.12 -9.03 71.11
CA VAL A 375 -9.95 -8.95 72.36
C VAL A 375 -9.08 -9.33 73.53
N ALA A 376 -8.83 -8.38 74.44
CA ALA A 376 -8.28 -8.64 75.78
C ALA A 376 -9.40 -9.09 76.67
N LYS A 377 -9.20 -10.11 77.48
CA LYS A 377 -10.01 -10.52 78.61
C LYS A 377 -9.19 -10.54 79.90
N PRO A 378 -9.91 -10.45 81.07
CA PRO A 378 -9.50 -9.74 82.22
C PRO A 378 -8.41 -10.42 83.03
#